data_0a43e19a27a6414ad67341d9cf59c5bb
#
_entry.id   0a43e19a27a6414ad67341d9cf59c5bb
#
_cell.length_a   1.000
_cell.length_b   1.000
_cell.length_c   1.000
_cell.angle_alpha   90.00
_cell.angle_beta   90.00
_cell.angle_gamma   90.00
#
_symmetry.space_group_name_H-M   'P 1'
#
loop_
_entity.id
_entity.type
_entity.pdbx_description
1 polymer ?
#
loop_
_entity_poly.entity_id
_entity_poly.type
_entity_poly.pdbx_seq_one_letter_code
_entity_poly.pdbx_strand_id
1 'polypeptide(L)'
;MPLDAVKYSIHIRRKKNERVFNNIARLWEIARQAQTHQDILDALHPWNAPIVLKFENVLPLLLAAAGLFFILLIFIHPGNIWIQISLISGFFMIFWAYISYEESKPIDEVIEYLEQQSIAKKYNLAFQQQPQHFSVPLQPVLFIAHLKRLFPVFNQGSISNDFPYYASTQWTDDEGKQHQVMVFQYHYVNEIRIRNKDGNEVQVSEVHKDLWGVFVFDVEVHGVAVTTANKEFYYPYSFPWHTSDIQVNQKLNIFGSDEMQMAKLLMPAFVLRLDEFFAQRQGDLIFHPDSHILCFLGTADLFHISSRAKNIHDISALRGHLRTFKLPYLESLQRDLTQFLK
;
A
#
# COMPACT_ATOMS: atom_id res chain seq x y z
N MET A 1 -21.75 -12.53 16.52
CA MET A 1 -22.74 -12.09 17.52
C MET A 1 -24.10 -12.67 17.19
N PRO A 2 -24.99 -12.99 18.15
CA PRO A 2 -26.27 -13.64 17.83
C PRO A 2 -27.19 -12.83 16.93
N LEU A 3 -27.14 -11.49 16.98
CA LEU A 3 -27.94 -10.62 16.12
C LEU A 3 -27.55 -10.69 14.65
N ASP A 4 -26.25 -10.82 14.36
CA ASP A 4 -25.78 -10.93 12.97
C ASP A 4 -26.24 -12.28 12.35
N ALA A 5 -26.22 -13.37 13.13
CA ALA A 5 -26.73 -14.66 12.68
C ALA A 5 -28.24 -14.60 12.34
N VAL A 6 -29.04 -13.87 13.13
CA VAL A 6 -30.45 -13.63 12.83
C VAL A 6 -30.63 -12.80 11.57
N LYS A 7 -29.82 -11.76 11.37
CA LYS A 7 -29.80 -10.96 10.15
C LYS A 7 -29.58 -11.83 8.91
N TYR A 8 -28.59 -12.72 8.95
CA TYR A 8 -28.29 -13.62 7.82
C TYR A 8 -29.38 -14.67 7.56
N SER A 9 -30.07 -15.16 8.58
CA SER A 9 -31.10 -16.19 8.44
C SER A 9 -32.46 -15.67 7.95
N ILE A 10 -32.81 -14.41 8.25
CA ILE A 10 -34.13 -13.81 7.95
C ILE A 10 -34.01 -12.67 6.93
N HIS A 11 -32.84 -12.49 6.32
CA HIS A 11 -32.57 -11.36 5.45
C HIS A 11 -33.48 -11.33 4.22
N ILE A 12 -34.30 -10.26 4.10
CA ILE A 12 -35.18 -10.02 2.95
C ILE A 12 -34.50 -9.02 2.02
N ARG A 13 -33.93 -9.57 0.96
CA ARG A 13 -33.25 -8.74 -0.04
C ARG A 13 -34.24 -8.16 -1.05
N ARG A 14 -34.14 -6.86 -1.29
CA ARG A 14 -34.92 -6.18 -2.31
C ARG A 14 -34.39 -6.48 -3.70
N LYS A 15 -35.29 -6.58 -4.71
CA LYS A 15 -34.88 -6.82 -6.11
C LYS A 15 -33.81 -5.85 -6.64
N LYS A 16 -33.84 -4.58 -6.20
CA LYS A 16 -32.81 -3.61 -6.60
C LYS A 16 -31.45 -3.93 -5.99
N ASN A 17 -31.39 -4.30 -4.72
CA ASN A 17 -30.17 -4.70 -4.03
C ASN A 17 -29.65 -6.05 -4.53
N GLU A 18 -30.52 -6.97 -4.92
CA GLU A 18 -30.15 -8.23 -5.58
C GLU A 18 -29.35 -7.98 -6.87
N ARG A 19 -29.73 -6.97 -7.66
CA ARG A 19 -28.97 -6.57 -8.86
C ARG A 19 -27.55 -6.08 -8.52
N VAL A 20 -27.41 -5.35 -7.41
CA VAL A 20 -26.08 -4.90 -6.93
C VAL A 20 -25.23 -6.09 -6.53
N PHE A 21 -25.80 -7.09 -5.84
CA PHE A 21 -25.07 -8.32 -5.49
C PHE A 21 -24.66 -9.14 -6.73
N ASN A 22 -25.51 -9.19 -7.74
CA ASN A 22 -25.15 -9.83 -9.01
C ASN A 22 -24.00 -9.10 -9.71
N ASN A 23 -23.98 -7.76 -9.65
CA ASN A 23 -22.86 -6.97 -10.14
C ASN A 23 -21.57 -7.26 -9.34
N ILE A 24 -21.65 -7.29 -8.00
CA ILE A 24 -20.52 -7.64 -7.13
C ILE A 24 -19.97 -9.03 -7.48
N ALA A 25 -20.84 -10.05 -7.62
CA ALA A 25 -20.42 -11.40 -7.99
C ALA A 25 -19.70 -11.43 -9.33
N ARG A 26 -20.22 -10.70 -10.33
CA ARG A 26 -19.58 -10.58 -11.65
C ARG A 26 -18.24 -9.84 -11.57
N LEU A 27 -18.11 -8.80 -10.73
CA LEU A 27 -16.83 -8.10 -10.53
C LEU A 27 -15.77 -9.02 -9.91
N TRP A 28 -16.16 -9.87 -8.95
CA TRP A 28 -15.26 -10.89 -8.41
C TRP A 28 -14.79 -11.89 -9.48
N GLU A 29 -15.69 -12.29 -10.37
CA GLU A 29 -15.36 -13.20 -11.48
C GLU A 29 -14.37 -12.54 -12.45
N ILE A 30 -14.63 -11.30 -12.86
CA ILE A 30 -13.71 -10.52 -13.72
C ILE A 30 -12.34 -10.42 -13.08
N ALA A 31 -12.27 -10.08 -11.81
CA ALA A 31 -10.98 -9.92 -11.11
C ALA A 31 -10.16 -11.23 -11.07
N ARG A 32 -10.83 -12.40 -10.99
CA ARG A 32 -10.18 -13.71 -10.96
C ARG A 32 -9.78 -14.22 -12.34
N GLN A 33 -10.59 -13.95 -13.38
CA GLN A 33 -10.39 -14.52 -14.72
C GLN A 33 -9.46 -13.68 -15.60
N ALA A 34 -9.42 -12.36 -15.42
CA ALA A 34 -8.60 -11.48 -16.23
C ALA A 34 -7.12 -11.85 -16.12
N GLN A 35 -6.42 -11.88 -17.25
CA GLN A 35 -4.98 -12.12 -17.31
C GLN A 35 -4.19 -10.79 -17.38
N THR A 36 -4.74 -9.80 -18.04
CA THR A 36 -4.13 -8.49 -18.22
C THR A 36 -4.99 -7.38 -17.61
N HIS A 37 -4.40 -6.20 -17.42
CA HIS A 37 -5.15 -5.01 -17.03
C HIS A 37 -6.21 -4.62 -18.07
N GLN A 38 -5.91 -4.81 -19.37
CA GLN A 38 -6.85 -4.51 -20.45
C GLN A 38 -8.06 -5.43 -20.41
N ASP A 39 -7.90 -6.72 -20.06
CA ASP A 39 -9.03 -7.67 -19.92
C ASP A 39 -10.02 -7.18 -18.86
N ILE A 40 -9.52 -6.61 -17.75
CA ILE A 40 -10.39 -6.03 -16.71
C ILE A 40 -11.19 -4.87 -17.29
N LEU A 41 -10.54 -3.94 -18.02
CA LEU A 41 -11.20 -2.79 -18.60
C LEU A 41 -12.23 -3.16 -19.67
N ASP A 42 -11.95 -4.18 -20.48
CA ASP A 42 -12.84 -4.67 -21.54
C ASP A 42 -14.02 -5.44 -20.98
N ALA A 43 -13.82 -6.23 -19.92
CA ALA A 43 -14.91 -6.92 -19.23
C ALA A 43 -15.89 -5.97 -18.50
N LEU A 44 -15.44 -4.76 -18.16
CA LEU A 44 -16.28 -3.71 -17.58
C LEU A 44 -17.08 -2.91 -18.64
N HIS A 45 -16.86 -3.16 -19.94
CA HIS A 45 -17.57 -2.45 -21.02
C HIS A 45 -17.60 -3.29 -22.31
N PRO A 46 -18.79 -3.56 -22.90
CA PRO A 46 -20.12 -3.11 -22.46
C PRO A 46 -20.68 -3.89 -21.26
N TRP A 47 -21.36 -3.18 -20.38
CA TRP A 47 -22.05 -3.80 -19.24
C TRP A 47 -23.54 -3.97 -19.55
N ASN A 48 -23.95 -5.18 -19.83
CA ASN A 48 -25.30 -5.50 -20.31
C ASN A 48 -26.38 -5.59 -19.20
N ALA A 49 -26.10 -5.04 -18.02
CA ALA A 49 -26.97 -5.03 -16.84
C ALA A 49 -27.03 -3.62 -16.23
N PRO A 50 -27.93 -3.36 -15.28
CA PRO A 50 -27.90 -2.09 -14.54
C PRO A 50 -26.53 -1.85 -13.89
N ILE A 51 -25.92 -0.70 -14.20
CA ILE A 51 -24.54 -0.36 -13.84
C ILE A 51 -24.34 0.04 -12.36
N VAL A 52 -25.42 0.02 -11.53
CA VAL A 52 -25.42 0.56 -10.17
C VAL A 52 -24.62 -0.30 -9.20
N LEU A 53 -23.75 0.37 -8.42
CA LEU A 53 -22.95 -0.21 -7.32
C LEU A 53 -23.31 0.44 -5.97
N LYS A 54 -24.57 0.82 -5.79
CA LYS A 54 -25.05 1.45 -4.55
C LYS A 54 -26.31 0.74 -4.06
N PHE A 55 -26.32 0.34 -2.79
CA PHE A 55 -27.51 -0.24 -2.15
C PHE A 55 -28.58 0.83 -1.89
N GLU A 56 -29.83 0.45 -2.10
CA GLU A 56 -30.97 1.29 -1.80
C GLU A 56 -31.48 1.01 -0.38
N ASN A 57 -31.11 1.89 0.55
CA ASN A 57 -31.46 1.78 1.97
C ASN A 57 -32.56 2.79 2.41
N VAL A 58 -33.33 3.36 1.48
CA VAL A 58 -34.37 4.36 1.81
C VAL A 58 -35.47 3.78 2.71
N LEU A 59 -35.94 2.54 2.42
CA LEU A 59 -37.00 1.93 3.26
C LEU A 59 -36.49 1.55 4.65
N PRO A 60 -35.31 0.90 4.83
CA PRO A 60 -34.75 0.69 6.16
C PRO A 60 -34.63 1.98 6.98
N LEU A 61 -34.17 3.07 6.37
CA LEU A 61 -34.05 4.36 7.05
C LEU A 61 -35.42 4.95 7.44
N LEU A 62 -36.46 4.85 6.57
CA LEU A 62 -37.80 5.28 6.88
C LEU A 62 -38.43 4.44 8.01
N LEU A 63 -38.21 3.12 8.00
CA LEU A 63 -38.68 2.24 9.07
C LEU A 63 -37.96 2.54 10.39
N ALA A 64 -36.68 2.83 10.39
CA ALA A 64 -35.95 3.22 11.60
C ALA A 64 -36.46 4.56 12.14
N ALA A 65 -36.67 5.54 11.28
CA ALA A 65 -37.23 6.84 11.67
C ALA A 65 -38.69 6.71 12.23
N ALA A 66 -39.54 5.93 11.57
CA ALA A 66 -40.89 5.65 12.04
C ALA A 66 -40.87 4.90 13.38
N GLY A 67 -40.03 3.89 13.52
CA GLY A 67 -39.86 3.14 14.77
C GLY A 67 -39.40 4.01 15.92
N LEU A 68 -38.43 4.90 15.68
CA LEU A 68 -38.02 5.90 16.67
C LEU A 68 -39.15 6.84 17.06
N PHE A 69 -39.93 7.32 16.08
CA PHE A 69 -41.10 8.17 16.33
C PHE A 69 -42.11 7.46 17.23
N PHE A 70 -42.46 6.21 16.97
CA PHE A 70 -43.38 5.42 17.80
C PHE A 70 -42.85 5.23 19.24
N ILE A 71 -41.57 5.05 19.43
CA ILE A 71 -40.93 4.97 20.77
C ILE A 71 -41.05 6.33 21.48
N LEU A 72 -40.82 7.46 20.78
CA LEU A 72 -40.87 8.79 21.38
C LEU A 72 -42.28 9.21 21.81
N LEU A 73 -43.34 8.61 21.25
CA LEU A 73 -44.73 8.87 21.68
C LEU A 73 -44.98 8.53 23.18
N ILE A 74 -44.12 7.69 23.79
CA ILE A 74 -44.19 7.41 25.24
C ILE A 74 -44.11 8.69 26.09
N PHE A 75 -43.28 9.64 25.67
CA PHE A 75 -43.04 10.87 26.42
C PHE A 75 -44.23 11.85 26.36
N ILE A 76 -45.15 11.65 25.39
CA ILE A 76 -46.30 12.56 25.17
C ILE A 76 -47.52 12.12 25.97
N HIS A 77 -47.75 10.81 26.15
CA HIS A 77 -48.96 10.29 26.82
C HIS A 77 -48.62 9.10 27.76
N PRO A 78 -48.10 9.33 28.99
CA PRO A 78 -47.78 8.26 29.92
C PRO A 78 -49.07 7.63 30.49
N GLY A 79 -49.17 6.29 30.46
CA GLY A 79 -50.16 5.51 31.22
C GLY A 79 -51.30 4.86 30.39
N ASN A 80 -51.27 4.87 29.09
CA ASN A 80 -52.32 4.25 28.25
C ASN A 80 -51.82 2.95 27.58
N ILE A 81 -52.73 1.97 27.40
CA ILE A 81 -52.43 0.67 26.73
C ILE A 81 -51.91 0.88 25.29
N TRP A 82 -52.32 1.96 24.63
CA TRP A 82 -51.80 2.34 23.31
C TRP A 82 -50.33 2.61 23.27
N ILE A 83 -49.73 2.98 24.40
CA ILE A 83 -48.28 3.21 24.51
C ILE A 83 -47.50 1.91 24.44
N GLN A 84 -48.00 0.83 25.07
CA GLN A 84 -47.36 -0.47 25.02
C GLN A 84 -47.35 -1.00 23.58
N ILE A 85 -48.48 -0.84 22.86
CA ILE A 85 -48.59 -1.23 21.44
C ILE A 85 -47.64 -0.39 20.58
N SER A 86 -47.55 0.90 20.83
CA SER A 86 -46.68 1.83 20.11
C SER A 86 -45.19 1.44 20.33
N LEU A 87 -44.82 1.11 21.56
CA LEU A 87 -43.46 0.71 21.91
C LEU A 87 -43.07 -0.61 21.21
N ILE A 88 -43.91 -1.62 21.27
CA ILE A 88 -43.71 -2.90 20.60
C ILE A 88 -43.59 -2.69 19.07
N SER A 89 -44.47 -1.89 18.47
CA SER A 89 -44.45 -1.55 17.06
C SER A 89 -43.16 -0.83 16.68
N GLY A 90 -42.72 0.13 17.52
CA GLY A 90 -41.46 0.86 17.31
C GLY A 90 -40.25 -0.04 17.29
N PHE A 91 -40.14 -0.91 18.29
CA PHE A 91 -39.03 -1.91 18.30
C PHE A 91 -39.08 -2.88 17.12
N PHE A 92 -40.27 -3.33 16.73
CA PHE A 92 -40.42 -4.22 15.58
C PHE A 92 -40.00 -3.52 14.28
N MET A 93 -40.34 -2.24 14.09
CA MET A 93 -39.92 -1.45 12.92
C MET A 93 -38.40 -1.24 12.89
N ILE A 94 -37.76 -0.94 14.02
CA ILE A 94 -36.32 -0.80 14.11
C ILE A 94 -35.63 -2.13 13.82
N PHE A 95 -36.15 -3.23 14.40
CA PHE A 95 -35.63 -4.56 14.11
C PHE A 95 -35.73 -4.93 12.63
N TRP A 96 -36.88 -4.63 12.00
CA TRP A 96 -37.06 -4.85 10.58
C TRP A 96 -36.17 -3.97 9.70
N ALA A 97 -35.97 -2.70 10.12
CA ALA A 97 -35.01 -1.80 9.48
C ALA A 97 -33.60 -2.37 9.51
N TYR A 98 -33.16 -2.88 10.67
CA TYR A 98 -31.85 -3.48 10.84
C TYR A 98 -31.65 -4.72 9.93
N ILE A 99 -32.63 -5.61 9.85
CA ILE A 99 -32.56 -6.80 8.98
C ILE A 99 -32.51 -6.43 7.50
N SER A 100 -33.25 -5.36 7.11
CA SER A 100 -33.36 -4.95 5.69
C SER A 100 -32.26 -4.02 5.23
N TYR A 101 -31.41 -3.52 6.14
CA TYR A 101 -30.32 -2.60 5.82
C TYR A 101 -29.13 -3.35 5.21
N GLU A 102 -28.67 -2.89 4.06
CA GLU A 102 -27.48 -3.42 3.37
C GLU A 102 -26.28 -2.50 3.59
N GLU A 103 -25.18 -3.07 4.05
CA GLU A 103 -23.91 -2.36 4.24
C GLU A 103 -23.14 -2.22 2.92
N SER A 104 -22.38 -1.13 2.76
CA SER A 104 -21.53 -0.93 1.57
C SER A 104 -20.30 -1.83 1.53
N LYS A 105 -19.95 -2.46 2.64
CA LYS A 105 -18.73 -3.25 2.81
C LYS A 105 -18.45 -4.25 1.68
N PRO A 106 -19.42 -5.05 1.16
CA PRO A 106 -19.15 -5.96 0.05
C PRO A 106 -18.79 -5.25 -1.26
N ILE A 107 -19.26 -4.01 -1.46
CA ILE A 107 -18.90 -3.19 -2.63
C ILE A 107 -17.47 -2.70 -2.48
N ASP A 108 -17.12 -2.18 -1.30
CA ASP A 108 -15.79 -1.66 -1.01
C ASP A 108 -14.74 -2.76 -1.14
N GLU A 109 -15.01 -3.96 -0.62
CA GLU A 109 -14.13 -5.13 -0.71
C GLU A 109 -13.86 -5.56 -2.17
N VAL A 110 -14.87 -5.61 -3.02
CA VAL A 110 -14.68 -6.00 -4.43
C VAL A 110 -13.95 -4.93 -5.23
N ILE A 111 -14.19 -3.64 -4.93
CA ILE A 111 -13.48 -2.53 -5.57
C ILE A 111 -12.00 -2.58 -5.18
N GLU A 112 -11.69 -2.72 -3.90
CA GLU A 112 -10.31 -2.81 -3.40
C GLU A 112 -9.58 -4.00 -4.02
N TYR A 113 -10.22 -5.15 -4.09
CA TYR A 113 -9.64 -6.33 -4.74
C TYR A 113 -9.39 -6.11 -6.23
N LEU A 114 -10.32 -5.48 -6.96
CA LEU A 114 -10.15 -5.11 -8.37
C LEU A 114 -9.00 -4.11 -8.57
N GLU A 115 -8.86 -3.13 -7.67
CA GLU A 115 -7.73 -2.20 -7.69
C GLU A 115 -6.41 -2.94 -7.53
N GLN A 116 -6.29 -3.82 -6.54
CA GLN A 116 -5.09 -4.63 -6.32
C GLN A 116 -4.76 -5.50 -7.54
N GLN A 117 -5.75 -6.19 -8.12
CA GLN A 117 -5.55 -6.99 -9.33
C GLN A 117 -5.16 -6.13 -10.53
N SER A 118 -5.77 -4.97 -10.68
CA SER A 118 -5.44 -4.02 -11.74
C SER A 118 -4.02 -3.46 -11.60
N ILE A 119 -3.57 -3.13 -10.38
CA ILE A 119 -2.21 -2.72 -10.08
C ILE A 119 -1.23 -3.85 -10.41
N ALA A 120 -1.50 -5.05 -9.91
CA ALA A 120 -0.67 -6.23 -10.16
C ALA A 120 -0.44 -6.45 -11.67
N LYS A 121 -1.51 -6.39 -12.47
CA LYS A 121 -1.44 -6.65 -13.91
C LYS A 121 -0.85 -5.47 -14.70
N LYS A 122 -1.17 -4.23 -14.32
CA LYS A 122 -0.68 -3.03 -15.02
C LYS A 122 0.83 -2.83 -14.88
N TYR A 123 1.37 -3.13 -13.69
CA TYR A 123 2.79 -2.95 -13.36
C TYR A 123 3.56 -4.27 -13.32
N ASN A 124 2.93 -5.37 -13.75
CA ASN A 124 3.51 -6.72 -13.70
C ASN A 124 4.06 -7.07 -12.31
N LEU A 125 3.29 -6.77 -11.25
CA LEU A 125 3.67 -6.99 -9.86
C LEU A 125 3.13 -8.33 -9.36
N ALA A 126 4.02 -9.22 -8.94
CA ALA A 126 3.68 -10.45 -8.25
C ALA A 126 3.76 -10.23 -6.73
N PHE A 127 2.62 -9.90 -6.12
CA PHE A 127 2.54 -9.62 -4.68
C PHE A 127 2.87 -10.85 -3.84
N GLN A 128 3.57 -10.63 -2.72
CA GLN A 128 4.04 -11.65 -1.77
C GLN A 128 4.90 -12.76 -2.41
N GLN A 129 5.47 -12.49 -3.58
CA GLN A 129 6.42 -13.36 -4.24
C GLN A 129 7.82 -12.75 -4.19
N GLN A 130 8.80 -13.57 -3.84
CA GLN A 130 10.20 -13.19 -3.87
C GLN A 130 10.75 -13.37 -5.28
N PRO A 131 11.73 -12.54 -5.70
CA PRO A 131 12.43 -12.75 -6.96
C PRO A 131 13.12 -14.11 -6.99
N GLN A 132 13.24 -14.70 -8.18
CA GLN A 132 13.90 -16.00 -8.39
C GLN A 132 15.39 -16.01 -7.97
N HIS A 133 16.00 -14.85 -7.85
CA HIS A 133 17.36 -14.66 -7.35
C HIS A 133 17.56 -15.10 -5.88
N PHE A 134 16.51 -15.05 -5.07
CA PHE A 134 16.51 -15.72 -3.78
C PHE A 134 16.21 -17.19 -4.02
N SER A 135 17.25 -18.00 -4.19
CA SER A 135 17.21 -19.41 -4.60
C SER A 135 16.43 -20.34 -3.64
N VAL A 136 16.01 -19.85 -2.49
CA VAL A 136 15.19 -20.57 -1.52
C VAL A 136 14.11 -19.64 -1.01
N PRO A 137 12.81 -20.05 -0.96
CA PRO A 137 11.76 -19.29 -0.30
C PRO A 137 12.14 -19.10 1.17
N LEU A 138 12.63 -17.93 1.53
CA LEU A 138 13.00 -17.65 2.90
C LEU A 138 11.74 -17.38 3.73
N GLN A 139 11.64 -18.01 4.88
CA GLN A 139 10.67 -17.61 5.89
C GLN A 139 10.90 -16.13 6.23
N PRO A 140 9.88 -15.33 6.58
CA PRO A 140 10.01 -13.88 6.80
C PRO A 140 11.17 -13.51 7.74
N VAL A 141 11.35 -14.26 8.82
CA VAL A 141 12.45 -14.03 9.80
C VAL A 141 13.84 -14.27 9.18
N LEU A 142 13.98 -15.32 8.39
CA LEU A 142 15.25 -15.64 7.70
C LEU A 142 15.54 -14.62 6.59
N PHE A 143 14.51 -14.13 5.94
CA PHE A 143 14.63 -13.11 4.91
C PHE A 143 15.18 -11.80 5.49
N ILE A 144 14.60 -11.31 6.60
CA ILE A 144 15.10 -10.12 7.29
C ILE A 144 16.55 -10.33 7.77
N ALA A 145 16.87 -11.48 8.34
CA ALA A 145 18.21 -11.79 8.80
C ALA A 145 19.22 -11.82 7.62
N HIS A 146 18.81 -12.29 6.46
CA HIS A 146 19.62 -12.24 5.24
C HIS A 146 19.85 -10.81 4.77
N LEU A 147 18.79 -9.98 4.70
CA LEU A 147 18.87 -8.58 4.30
C LEU A 147 19.73 -7.73 5.23
N LYS A 148 19.68 -7.98 6.54
CA LYS A 148 20.55 -7.31 7.52
C LYS A 148 22.05 -7.59 7.29
N ARG A 149 22.37 -8.76 6.75
CA ARG A 149 23.75 -9.09 6.37
C ARG A 149 24.18 -8.38 5.09
N LEU A 150 23.28 -8.28 4.12
CA LEU A 150 23.58 -7.59 2.86
C LEU A 150 23.61 -6.07 3.03
N PHE A 151 22.64 -5.52 3.73
CA PHE A 151 22.46 -4.09 3.87
C PHE A 151 22.27 -3.70 5.33
N PRO A 152 23.28 -3.08 5.98
CA PRO A 152 23.21 -2.66 7.38
C PRO A 152 22.08 -1.67 7.68
N VAL A 153 21.53 -1.01 6.66
CA VAL A 153 20.37 -0.10 6.80
C VAL A 153 19.14 -0.78 7.40
N PHE A 154 19.01 -2.11 7.25
CA PHE A 154 17.93 -2.91 7.84
C PHE A 154 18.19 -3.32 9.31
N ASN A 155 19.28 -2.91 9.93
CA ASN A 155 19.52 -3.11 11.37
C ASN A 155 18.78 -2.10 12.26
N GLN A 156 17.87 -1.31 11.69
CA GLN A 156 16.99 -0.41 12.43
C GLN A 156 15.84 -1.20 13.08
N GLY A 157 15.23 -0.61 14.11
CA GLY A 157 14.15 -1.25 14.87
C GLY A 157 14.67 -1.98 16.11
N SER A 158 14.60 -1.29 17.27
CA SER A 158 15.02 -1.87 18.55
C SER A 158 14.01 -2.89 19.10
N ILE A 159 12.73 -2.78 18.70
CA ILE A 159 11.65 -3.69 19.15
C ILE A 159 11.35 -4.72 18.06
N SER A 160 11.01 -4.25 16.85
CA SER A 160 10.66 -5.12 15.73
C SER A 160 11.00 -4.49 14.40
N ASN A 161 11.12 -5.35 13.38
CA ASN A 161 11.19 -4.96 11.98
C ASN A 161 10.64 -6.08 11.10
N ASP A 162 9.92 -5.70 10.05
CA ASP A 162 9.30 -6.62 9.09
C ASP A 162 9.12 -5.99 7.69
N PHE A 163 8.66 -6.80 6.76
CA PHE A 163 8.28 -6.43 5.39
C PHE A 163 6.81 -6.77 5.19
N PRO A 164 5.88 -5.90 5.62
CA PRO A 164 4.45 -6.18 5.55
C PRO A 164 3.95 -6.28 4.11
N TYR A 165 4.53 -5.51 3.20
CA TYR A 165 4.17 -5.52 1.78
C TYR A 165 5.42 -5.65 0.91
N TYR A 166 5.39 -6.59 -0.02
CA TYR A 166 6.41 -6.73 -1.05
C TYR A 166 5.82 -7.35 -2.33
N ALA A 167 6.44 -7.02 -3.45
CA ALA A 167 6.07 -7.57 -4.75
C ALA A 167 7.31 -7.70 -5.63
N SER A 168 7.38 -8.76 -6.43
CA SER A 168 8.41 -8.90 -7.46
C SER A 168 7.90 -8.41 -8.82
N THR A 169 8.82 -7.84 -9.61
CA THR A 169 8.57 -7.39 -10.98
C THR A 169 9.85 -7.47 -11.81
N GLN A 170 9.77 -7.05 -13.06
CA GLN A 170 10.93 -6.93 -13.94
C GLN A 170 10.97 -5.53 -14.55
N TRP A 171 12.15 -4.91 -14.54
CA TRP A 171 12.40 -3.65 -15.20
C TRP A 171 13.36 -3.86 -16.36
N THR A 172 13.14 -3.13 -17.42
CA THR A 172 14.04 -3.14 -18.58
C THR A 172 14.85 -1.84 -18.58
N ASP A 173 16.17 -1.95 -18.69
CA ASP A 173 17.03 -0.80 -18.83
C ASP A 173 17.02 -0.24 -20.25
N ASP A 174 17.76 0.85 -20.48
CA ASP A 174 17.85 1.52 -21.79
C ASP A 174 18.52 0.64 -22.88
N GLU A 175 19.22 -0.42 -22.50
CA GLU A 175 19.89 -1.35 -23.41
C GLU A 175 19.01 -2.57 -23.74
N GLY A 176 17.85 -2.68 -23.10
CA GLY A 176 16.91 -3.79 -23.28
C GLY A 176 17.17 -4.98 -22.36
N LYS A 177 18.13 -4.90 -21.44
CA LYS A 177 18.41 -5.94 -20.43
C LYS A 177 17.32 -5.91 -19.37
N GLN A 178 16.83 -7.09 -19.00
CA GLN A 178 15.81 -7.25 -17.97
C GLN A 178 16.46 -7.49 -16.61
N HIS A 179 16.07 -6.68 -15.63
CA HIS A 179 16.49 -6.81 -14.25
C HIS A 179 15.31 -7.29 -13.40
N GLN A 180 15.55 -8.27 -12.56
CA GLN A 180 14.58 -8.63 -11.54
C GLN A 180 14.56 -7.55 -10.47
N VAL A 181 13.36 -7.20 -10.00
CA VAL A 181 13.14 -6.14 -9.02
C VAL A 181 12.20 -6.63 -7.94
N MET A 182 12.50 -6.29 -6.70
CA MET A 182 11.59 -6.45 -5.58
C MET A 182 11.26 -5.08 -5.01
N VAL A 183 9.98 -4.70 -5.05
CA VAL A 183 9.44 -3.51 -4.40
C VAL A 183 8.93 -3.90 -3.03
N PHE A 184 9.21 -3.12 -1.98
CA PHE A 184 8.85 -3.50 -0.62
C PHE A 184 8.56 -2.30 0.27
N GLN A 185 7.79 -2.55 1.34
CA GLN A 185 7.70 -1.70 2.52
C GLN A 185 8.54 -2.32 3.63
N TYR A 186 9.37 -1.52 4.27
CA TYR A 186 10.11 -1.88 5.47
C TYR A 186 9.52 -1.11 6.65
N HIS A 187 8.91 -1.86 7.56
CA HIS A 187 8.34 -1.36 8.80
C HIS A 187 9.27 -1.67 9.97
N TYR A 188 9.55 -0.68 10.81
CA TYR A 188 10.32 -0.92 12.03
C TYR A 188 9.83 -0.07 13.20
N VAL A 189 10.02 -0.60 14.41
CA VAL A 189 9.58 0.02 15.65
C VAL A 189 10.78 0.25 16.56
N ASN A 190 10.94 1.50 16.98
CA ASN A 190 11.97 1.90 17.95
C ASN A 190 11.34 2.28 19.29
N GLU A 191 11.97 1.87 20.37
CA GLU A 191 11.68 2.35 21.71
C GLU A 191 12.38 3.69 21.96
N ILE A 192 11.62 4.71 22.32
CA ILE A 192 12.16 6.00 22.78
C ILE A 192 11.82 6.17 24.26
N ARG A 193 12.86 6.44 25.06
CA ARG A 193 12.72 6.72 26.49
C ARG A 193 12.84 8.21 26.72
N ILE A 194 11.74 8.85 27.07
CA ILE A 194 11.68 10.28 27.34
C ILE A 194 11.69 10.47 28.85
N ARG A 195 12.69 11.19 29.37
CA ARG A 195 12.73 11.58 30.80
C ARG A 195 11.95 12.87 30.99
N ASN A 196 11.08 12.90 32.01
CA ASN A 196 10.41 14.12 32.43
C ASN A 196 11.43 15.16 32.92
N LYS A 197 11.05 16.45 32.87
CA LYS A 197 11.91 17.57 33.29
C LYS A 197 12.46 17.43 34.73
N ASP A 198 11.74 16.68 35.57
CA ASP A 198 12.10 16.41 36.96
C ASP A 198 13.01 15.18 37.15
N GLY A 199 13.38 14.50 36.06
CA GLY A 199 14.37 13.42 36.06
C GLY A 199 13.91 12.06 36.62
N ASN A 200 12.72 11.97 37.20
CA ASN A 200 12.27 10.82 37.98
C ASN A 200 11.34 9.83 37.25
N GLU A 201 10.71 10.21 36.14
CA GLU A 201 9.85 9.32 35.35
C GLU A 201 10.41 9.13 33.95
N VAL A 202 10.48 7.87 33.52
CA VAL A 202 10.83 7.49 32.16
C VAL A 202 9.55 7.07 31.45
N GLN A 203 9.06 7.91 30.56
CA GLN A 203 7.98 7.54 29.66
C GLN A 203 8.57 6.76 28.50
N VAL A 204 8.15 5.51 28.32
CA VAL A 204 8.50 4.68 27.17
C VAL A 204 7.45 4.90 26.09
N SER A 205 7.89 5.25 24.89
CA SER A 205 7.04 5.43 23.72
C SER A 205 7.57 4.62 22.56
N GLU A 206 6.69 3.98 21.82
CA GLU A 206 7.03 3.28 20.58
C GLU A 206 6.89 4.24 19.39
N VAL A 207 7.90 4.26 18.54
CA VAL A 207 7.88 5.04 17.29
C VAL A 207 7.93 4.08 16.12
N HIS A 208 6.81 4.03 15.40
CA HIS A 208 6.65 3.26 14.18
C HIS A 208 7.15 4.07 12.99
N LYS A 209 7.92 3.44 12.12
CA LYS A 209 8.41 4.04 10.88
C LYS A 209 8.23 3.10 9.71
N ASP A 210 7.74 3.66 8.61
CA ASP A 210 7.59 2.99 7.33
C ASP A 210 8.55 3.60 6.33
N LEU A 211 9.35 2.76 5.70
CA LEU A 211 10.20 3.12 4.59
C LEU A 211 9.82 2.24 3.39
N TRP A 212 9.92 2.80 2.21
CA TRP A 212 9.59 2.12 0.97
C TRP A 212 10.84 1.99 0.11
N GLY A 213 11.02 0.85 -0.50
CA GLY A 213 12.23 0.64 -1.27
C GLY A 213 12.12 -0.39 -2.37
N VAL A 214 13.23 -0.52 -3.08
CA VAL A 214 13.38 -1.53 -4.12
C VAL A 214 14.74 -2.21 -3.99
N PHE A 215 14.78 -3.50 -4.30
CA PHE A 215 16.01 -4.20 -4.68
C PHE A 215 16.00 -4.40 -6.19
N VAL A 216 17.10 -4.06 -6.84
CA VAL A 216 17.34 -4.37 -8.25
C VAL A 216 18.52 -5.31 -8.34
N PHE A 217 18.36 -6.41 -9.06
CA PHE A 217 19.36 -7.48 -9.20
C PHE A 217 20.11 -7.37 -10.50
N ASP A 218 21.30 -7.97 -10.55
CA ASP A 218 22.20 -8.01 -11.71
C ASP A 218 22.65 -6.62 -12.17
N VAL A 219 22.99 -5.76 -11.20
CA VAL A 219 23.51 -4.41 -11.44
C VAL A 219 25.03 -4.44 -11.53
N GLU A 220 25.60 -3.73 -12.51
CA GLU A 220 27.06 -3.70 -12.74
C GLU A 220 27.77 -2.76 -11.76
N VAL A 221 27.15 -1.67 -11.38
CA VAL A 221 27.66 -0.74 -10.36
C VAL A 221 27.67 -1.41 -8.99
N HIS A 222 28.78 -1.29 -8.27
CA HIS A 222 28.94 -1.93 -6.96
C HIS A 222 29.82 -1.10 -6.00
N GLY A 223 29.68 -1.36 -4.70
CA GLY A 223 30.56 -0.82 -3.66
C GLY A 223 30.37 0.66 -3.32
N VAL A 224 29.21 1.25 -3.63
CA VAL A 224 28.87 2.66 -3.33
C VAL A 224 27.61 2.74 -2.51
N ALA A 225 27.60 3.62 -1.52
CA ALA A 225 26.42 4.01 -0.75
C ALA A 225 26.28 5.53 -0.73
N VAL A 226 25.08 6.01 -1.03
CA VAL A 226 24.72 7.43 -1.06
C VAL A 226 23.53 7.66 -0.15
N THR A 227 23.58 8.71 0.68
CA THR A 227 22.47 9.08 1.57
C THR A 227 22.23 10.58 1.59
N THR A 228 20.96 10.96 1.74
CA THR A 228 20.56 12.34 2.03
C THR A 228 20.57 12.67 3.53
N ALA A 229 20.69 11.63 4.39
CA ALA A 229 20.73 11.81 5.84
C ALA A 229 22.14 12.10 6.32
N ASN A 230 22.25 12.89 7.39
CA ASN A 230 23.54 13.09 8.07
C ASN A 230 23.84 11.88 8.98
N LYS A 231 24.27 10.78 8.35
CA LYS A 231 24.67 9.54 9.01
C LYS A 231 25.88 8.93 8.32
N GLU A 232 26.62 8.14 9.05
CA GLU A 232 27.71 7.34 8.52
C GLU A 232 27.21 5.96 8.13
N PHE A 233 27.80 5.38 7.10
CA PHE A 233 27.62 3.97 6.77
C PHE A 233 28.70 3.14 7.46
N TYR A 234 28.32 1.96 7.91
CA TYR A 234 29.25 0.98 8.47
C TYR A 234 29.83 0.07 7.37
N TYR A 235 30.81 -0.72 7.79
CA TYR A 235 31.38 -1.75 6.89
C TYR A 235 30.29 -2.42 6.03
N PRO A 236 30.51 -2.57 4.71
CA PRO A 236 31.77 -2.37 3.96
C PRO A 236 32.02 -0.95 3.44
N TYR A 237 31.14 0.02 3.65
CA TYR A 237 31.22 1.38 3.10
C TYR A 237 31.97 2.32 4.06
N SER A 238 33.26 2.10 4.22
CA SER A 238 34.08 2.79 5.23
C SER A 238 34.78 4.06 4.72
N PHE A 239 34.79 4.29 3.39
CA PHE A 239 35.51 5.39 2.78
C PHE A 239 34.55 6.53 2.42
N PRO A 240 34.56 7.67 3.15
CA PRO A 240 33.82 8.85 2.73
C PRO A 240 34.43 9.46 1.47
N TRP A 241 33.56 9.85 0.53
CA TRP A 241 33.99 10.46 -0.72
C TRP A 241 33.41 11.86 -0.88
N HIS A 242 34.29 12.81 -1.27
CA HIS A 242 33.90 14.16 -1.61
C HIS A 242 34.06 14.36 -3.12
N THR A 243 32.99 14.79 -3.76
CA THR A 243 33.01 15.15 -5.18
C THR A 243 33.65 16.52 -5.36
N SER A 244 34.00 16.86 -6.59
CA SER A 244 34.44 18.22 -6.93
C SER A 244 33.32 19.27 -6.84
N ASP A 245 32.06 18.85 -6.79
CA ASP A 245 30.91 19.72 -6.67
C ASP A 245 30.53 19.94 -5.21
N ILE A 246 30.72 21.17 -4.74
CA ILE A 246 30.42 21.58 -3.36
C ILE A 246 28.91 21.49 -3.06
N GLN A 247 28.04 21.76 -4.04
CA GLN A 247 26.59 21.71 -3.84
C GLN A 247 26.10 20.28 -3.64
N VAL A 248 26.65 19.33 -4.38
CA VAL A 248 26.38 17.91 -4.20
C VAL A 248 26.83 17.45 -2.82
N ASN A 249 28.05 17.80 -2.39
CA ASN A 249 28.60 17.43 -1.09
C ASN A 249 27.81 18.02 0.11
N GLN A 250 27.04 19.11 -0.08
CA GLN A 250 26.16 19.65 0.94
C GLN A 250 24.85 18.88 1.09
N LYS A 251 24.41 18.22 0.03
CA LYS A 251 23.12 17.48 -0.01
C LYS A 251 23.30 15.98 0.20
N LEU A 252 24.39 15.42 -0.31
CA LEU A 252 24.62 13.99 -0.34
C LEU A 252 25.90 13.61 0.41
N ASN A 253 25.80 12.58 1.22
CA ASN A 253 26.96 11.90 1.79
C ASN A 253 27.21 10.62 1.00
N ILE A 254 28.40 10.51 0.43
CA ILE A 254 28.79 9.40 -0.45
C ILE A 254 29.89 8.60 0.24
N PHE A 255 29.73 7.28 0.24
CA PHE A 255 30.66 6.35 0.87
C PHE A 255 30.95 5.20 -0.09
N GLY A 256 32.14 4.65 0.01
CA GLY A 256 32.56 3.51 -0.80
C GLY A 256 33.18 2.39 -0.02
N SER A 257 33.23 1.23 -0.63
CA SER A 257 33.92 0.05 -0.12
C SER A 257 35.41 0.05 -0.51
N ASP A 258 35.77 0.71 -1.63
CA ASP A 258 37.11 0.79 -2.16
C ASP A 258 37.35 2.14 -2.83
N GLU A 259 38.47 2.83 -2.46
CA GLU A 259 38.77 4.19 -2.93
C GLU A 259 39.07 4.24 -4.45
N MET A 260 39.73 3.23 -4.99
CA MET A 260 40.07 3.19 -6.42
C MET A 260 38.83 2.93 -7.28
N GLN A 261 37.93 2.11 -6.83
CA GLN A 261 36.64 1.89 -7.49
C GLN A 261 35.80 3.17 -7.49
N MET A 262 35.76 3.86 -6.36
CA MET A 262 35.05 5.15 -6.23
C MET A 262 35.57 6.18 -7.23
N ALA A 263 36.87 6.33 -7.35
CA ALA A 263 37.51 7.26 -8.28
C ALA A 263 37.13 6.98 -9.76
N LYS A 264 36.96 5.71 -10.12
CA LYS A 264 36.55 5.30 -11.47
C LYS A 264 35.04 5.51 -11.72
N LEU A 265 34.23 5.25 -10.72
CA LEU A 265 32.76 5.28 -10.84
C LEU A 265 32.20 6.70 -10.75
N LEU A 266 32.69 7.49 -9.78
CA LEU A 266 32.16 8.83 -9.50
C LEU A 266 32.68 9.90 -10.47
N MET A 267 32.61 9.56 -11.77
CA MET A 267 32.83 10.55 -12.82
C MET A 267 31.75 11.63 -12.77
N PRO A 268 31.99 12.84 -13.31
CA PRO A 268 31.05 13.95 -13.29
C PRO A 268 29.63 13.59 -13.77
N ALA A 269 29.53 12.75 -14.81
CA ALA A 269 28.24 12.28 -15.33
C ALA A 269 27.45 11.44 -14.34
N PHE A 270 28.13 10.57 -13.56
CA PHE A 270 27.47 9.75 -12.52
C PHE A 270 27.04 10.62 -11.33
N VAL A 271 27.87 11.59 -10.93
CA VAL A 271 27.57 12.54 -9.85
C VAL A 271 26.36 13.40 -10.21
N LEU A 272 26.25 13.88 -11.44
CA LEU A 272 25.07 14.61 -11.90
C LEU A 272 23.80 13.76 -11.86
N ARG A 273 23.86 12.50 -12.28
CA ARG A 273 22.70 11.59 -12.15
C ARG A 273 22.27 11.38 -10.69
N LEU A 274 23.24 11.29 -9.76
CA LEU A 274 22.93 11.21 -8.32
C LEU A 274 22.25 12.50 -7.81
N ASP A 275 22.73 13.69 -8.20
CA ASP A 275 22.10 14.96 -7.81
C ASP A 275 20.68 15.06 -8.37
N GLU A 276 20.45 14.72 -9.64
CA GLU A 276 19.13 14.69 -10.25
C GLU A 276 18.19 13.67 -9.58
N PHE A 277 18.69 12.48 -9.27
CA PHE A 277 17.91 11.44 -8.59
C PHE A 277 17.45 11.90 -7.20
N PHE A 278 18.36 12.49 -6.42
CA PHE A 278 18.07 12.94 -5.06
C PHE A 278 17.45 14.35 -5.00
N ALA A 279 17.36 15.09 -6.09
CA ALA A 279 16.68 16.38 -6.13
C ALA A 279 15.17 16.26 -5.77
N GLN A 280 14.55 15.09 -6.04
CA GLN A 280 13.15 14.83 -5.79
C GLN A 280 12.90 13.75 -4.72
N ARG A 281 13.95 13.16 -4.13
CA ARG A 281 13.85 12.03 -3.20
C ARG A 281 14.78 12.20 -2.02
N GLN A 282 14.34 11.65 -0.90
CA GLN A 282 15.17 11.48 0.29
C GLN A 282 15.30 10.00 0.58
N GLY A 283 16.47 9.59 1.05
CA GLY A 283 16.71 8.21 1.39
C GLY A 283 18.14 7.74 1.13
N ASP A 284 18.29 6.44 1.01
CA ASP A 284 19.56 5.73 0.83
C ASP A 284 19.55 4.99 -0.50
N LEU A 285 20.62 5.12 -1.27
CA LEU A 285 20.88 4.37 -2.48
C LEU A 285 22.19 3.59 -2.28
N ILE A 286 22.14 2.27 -2.27
CA ILE A 286 23.24 1.42 -1.86
C ILE A 286 23.48 0.36 -2.93
N PHE A 287 24.69 0.31 -3.46
CA PHE A 287 25.15 -0.69 -4.40
C PHE A 287 26.05 -1.69 -3.65
N HIS A 288 25.57 -2.92 -3.50
CA HIS A 288 26.33 -3.93 -2.74
C HIS A 288 27.67 -4.25 -3.42
N PRO A 289 28.78 -4.36 -2.68
CA PRO A 289 30.10 -4.55 -3.28
C PRO A 289 30.23 -5.88 -4.04
N ASP A 290 29.60 -6.97 -3.58
CA ASP A 290 29.85 -8.32 -4.08
C ASP A 290 28.64 -9.01 -4.69
N SER A 291 27.41 -8.59 -4.34
CA SER A 291 26.21 -9.33 -4.72
C SER A 291 25.49 -8.81 -5.96
N HIS A 292 26.00 -7.75 -6.60
CA HIS A 292 25.38 -7.10 -7.75
C HIS A 292 23.91 -6.68 -7.51
N ILE A 293 23.60 -6.28 -6.27
CA ILE A 293 22.28 -5.82 -5.86
C ILE A 293 22.33 -4.33 -5.52
N LEU A 294 21.42 -3.56 -6.13
CA LEU A 294 21.12 -2.20 -5.74
C LEU A 294 19.96 -2.21 -4.75
N CYS A 295 20.06 -1.44 -3.68
CA CYS A 295 18.99 -1.15 -2.75
C CYS A 295 18.72 0.36 -2.74
N PHE A 296 17.48 0.77 -3.01
CA PHE A 296 17.01 2.10 -2.68
C PHE A 296 16.01 1.99 -1.53
N LEU A 297 16.12 2.90 -0.54
CA LEU A 297 15.22 2.98 0.60
C LEU A 297 14.87 4.44 0.88
N GLY A 298 13.62 4.80 0.79
CA GLY A 298 13.11 6.16 0.97
C GLY A 298 11.81 6.23 1.76
N THR A 299 11.24 7.42 1.91
CA THR A 299 10.03 7.66 2.72
C THR A 299 8.75 7.70 1.89
N ALA A 300 8.84 7.80 0.56
CA ALA A 300 7.67 7.90 -0.31
C ALA A 300 7.01 6.54 -0.50
N ASP A 301 5.70 6.45 -0.26
CA ASP A 301 4.90 5.25 -0.47
C ASP A 301 4.85 4.89 -1.97
N LEU A 302 5.57 3.85 -2.36
CA LEU A 302 5.68 3.40 -3.76
C LEU A 302 4.37 2.82 -4.31
N PHE A 303 3.46 2.38 -3.45
CA PHE A 303 2.13 1.90 -3.84
C PHE A 303 1.05 2.97 -3.71
N HIS A 304 1.44 4.22 -3.45
CA HIS A 304 0.50 5.33 -3.41
C HIS A 304 -0.21 5.51 -4.76
N ILE A 305 -1.54 5.39 -4.74
CA ILE A 305 -2.39 5.58 -5.93
C ILE A 305 -2.73 7.08 -6.07
N SER A 306 -2.47 7.66 -7.24
CA SER A 306 -2.72 9.10 -7.52
C SER A 306 -4.18 9.51 -7.44
N SER A 307 -5.10 8.56 -7.58
CA SER A 307 -6.54 8.78 -7.58
C SER A 307 -7.21 7.69 -6.77
N ARG A 308 -7.49 7.93 -5.49
CA ARG A 308 -8.38 7.05 -4.74
C ARG A 308 -9.80 7.28 -5.17
N ALA A 309 -10.48 6.21 -5.55
CA ALA A 309 -11.91 6.23 -5.85
C ALA A 309 -12.72 6.59 -4.60
N LYS A 310 -12.98 7.87 -4.41
CA LYS A 310 -13.99 8.31 -3.45
C LYS A 310 -15.36 8.23 -4.15
N ASN A 311 -16.27 7.41 -3.59
CA ASN A 311 -17.66 7.31 -4.02
C ASN A 311 -17.89 6.72 -5.43
N ILE A 312 -17.35 5.54 -5.71
CA ILE A 312 -17.73 4.77 -6.89
C ILE A 312 -19.15 4.21 -6.66
N HIS A 313 -20.11 4.73 -7.40
CA HIS A 313 -21.52 4.32 -7.30
C HIS A 313 -22.00 3.53 -8.52
N ASP A 314 -21.18 3.38 -9.53
CA ASP A 314 -21.51 2.66 -10.76
C ASP A 314 -20.27 2.06 -11.44
N ILE A 315 -20.50 1.11 -12.34
CA ILE A 315 -19.49 0.38 -13.09
C ILE A 315 -18.69 1.28 -14.03
N SER A 316 -19.31 2.33 -14.58
CA SER A 316 -18.63 3.26 -15.49
C SER A 316 -17.60 4.11 -14.75
N ALA A 317 -17.97 4.59 -13.55
CA ALA A 317 -17.07 5.32 -12.66
C ALA A 317 -15.91 4.41 -12.22
N LEU A 318 -16.18 3.14 -11.87
CA LEU A 318 -15.16 2.15 -11.54
C LEU A 318 -14.18 1.94 -12.71
N ARG A 319 -14.69 1.73 -13.90
CA ARG A 319 -13.85 1.58 -15.11
C ARG A 319 -13.02 2.83 -15.38
N GLY A 320 -13.60 4.02 -15.25
CA GLY A 320 -12.89 5.29 -15.37
C GLY A 320 -11.74 5.40 -14.39
N HIS A 321 -11.97 5.05 -13.12
CA HIS A 321 -10.96 5.01 -12.09
C HIS A 321 -9.83 4.03 -12.41
N LEU A 322 -10.17 2.76 -12.71
CA LEU A 322 -9.17 1.73 -13.04
C LEU A 322 -8.36 2.06 -14.31
N ARG A 323 -8.91 2.82 -15.24
CA ARG A 323 -8.20 3.29 -16.43
C ARG A 323 -7.17 4.38 -16.12
N THR A 324 -7.48 5.28 -15.19
CA THR A 324 -6.72 6.52 -14.96
C THR A 324 -5.74 6.46 -13.79
N PHE A 325 -5.87 5.48 -12.89
CA PHE A 325 -4.97 5.39 -11.75
C PHE A 325 -3.52 5.15 -12.15
N LYS A 326 -2.61 5.72 -11.38
CA LYS A 326 -1.15 5.59 -11.54
C LYS A 326 -0.49 5.41 -10.19
N LEU A 327 0.70 4.82 -10.20
CA LEU A 327 1.63 4.77 -9.07
C LEU A 327 2.79 5.73 -9.34
N PRO A 328 2.59 7.05 -9.14
CA PRO A 328 3.52 8.08 -9.62
C PRO A 328 4.92 7.95 -9.02
N TYR A 329 5.01 7.55 -7.74
CA TYR A 329 6.29 7.37 -7.06
C TYR A 329 7.04 6.14 -7.60
N LEU A 330 6.34 5.03 -7.87
CA LEU A 330 6.94 3.83 -8.46
C LEU A 330 7.38 4.08 -9.89
N GLU A 331 6.53 4.70 -10.73
CA GLU A 331 6.85 5.03 -12.13
C GLU A 331 8.07 5.97 -12.23
N SER A 332 8.11 7.01 -11.38
CA SER A 332 9.23 7.93 -11.32
C SER A 332 10.51 7.23 -10.84
N LEU A 333 10.40 6.41 -9.78
CA LEU A 333 11.55 5.67 -9.25
C LEU A 333 12.12 4.70 -10.29
N GLN A 334 11.26 3.94 -10.97
CA GLN A 334 11.66 3.04 -12.03
C GLN A 334 12.45 3.76 -13.12
N ARG A 335 11.88 4.83 -13.68
CA ARG A 335 12.51 5.62 -14.76
C ARG A 335 13.89 6.13 -14.36
N ASP A 336 14.03 6.64 -13.13
CA ASP A 336 15.26 7.30 -12.71
C ASP A 336 16.31 6.29 -12.23
N LEU A 337 15.90 5.13 -11.65
CA LEU A 337 16.83 4.07 -11.28
C LEU A 337 17.37 3.30 -12.48
N THR A 338 16.60 3.14 -13.56
CA THR A 338 17.08 2.45 -14.76
C THR A 338 18.33 3.10 -15.36
N GLN A 339 18.56 4.39 -15.11
CA GLN A 339 19.77 5.10 -15.53
C GLN A 339 21.05 4.64 -14.81
N PHE A 340 20.94 3.96 -13.67
CA PHE A 340 22.06 3.44 -12.87
C PHE A 340 22.33 1.94 -13.09
N LEU A 341 21.53 1.27 -13.92
CA LEU A 341 21.63 -0.19 -14.09
C LEU A 341 22.69 -0.63 -15.11
N LYS A 342 23.33 0.34 -15.73
CA LYS A 342 24.44 0.14 -16.70
C LYS A 342 25.72 -0.22 -16.03
#